data_01381e557071001fd353dcc30b68e1dd
#
_entry.id   01381e557071001fd353dcc30b68e1dd
#
_cell.length_a   1.000
_cell.length_b   1.000
_cell.length_c   1.000
_cell.angle_alpha   90.00
_cell.angle_beta   90.00
_cell.angle_gamma   90.00
#
_symmetry.space_group_name_H-M   'P 1'
#
loop_
_entity.id
_entity.type
_entity.pdbx_description
1 polymer ?
#
loop_
_entity_poly.entity_id
_entity_poly.type
_entity_poly.pdbx_seq_one_letter_code
_entity_poly.pdbx_strand_id
1 'polypeptide(L)'
;MTPVLVDTSVWVDHFRRGNEALVQLLVQDRVLIHPCILGEIACGTPPRRAQTLADLASLQAAQQASLPEMLDFLEREQLFGRGCGWVDLQLLAATCLSQGAVLWSLDLRLDTLAERMGRAYRSPVH
;
A
#
# COMPACT_ATOMS: atom_id res chain seq x y z
N MET A 1 -5.99 13.04 -10.13
CA MET A 1 -5.24 13.11 -8.85
C MET A 1 -4.44 11.84 -8.65
N THR A 2 -3.32 11.93 -7.98
CA THR A 2 -2.43 10.80 -7.75
C THR A 2 -3.10 9.74 -6.88
N PRO A 3 -3.25 8.49 -7.36
CA PRO A 3 -3.72 7.38 -6.54
C PRO A 3 -2.64 6.97 -5.53
N VAL A 4 -3.08 6.53 -4.36
CA VAL A 4 -2.16 6.14 -3.28
C VAL A 4 -2.51 4.73 -2.82
N LEU A 5 -1.55 3.81 -2.96
CA LEU A 5 -1.66 2.49 -2.35
C LEU A 5 -1.23 2.61 -0.90
N VAL A 6 -2.15 2.33 0.02
CA VAL A 6 -1.95 2.55 1.45
C VAL A 6 -1.62 1.21 2.11
N ASP A 7 -0.40 1.09 2.62
CA ASP A 7 0.07 -0.12 3.28
C ASP A 7 -0.68 -0.40 4.58
N THR A 8 -0.70 -1.66 4.99
CA THR A 8 -1.33 -2.10 6.23
C THR A 8 -0.87 -1.29 7.44
N SER A 9 0.42 -0.92 7.50
CA SER A 9 0.96 -0.13 8.61
C SER A 9 0.19 1.19 8.83
N VAL A 10 -0.20 1.85 7.76
CA VAL A 10 -0.96 3.09 7.81
C VAL A 10 -2.39 2.83 8.29
N TRP A 11 -3.03 1.76 7.77
CA TRP A 11 -4.37 1.38 8.20
C TRP A 11 -4.41 1.06 9.68
N VAL A 12 -3.42 0.30 10.18
CA VAL A 12 -3.32 -0.02 11.61
C VAL A 12 -3.18 1.23 12.46
N ASP A 13 -2.34 2.18 12.01
CA ASP A 13 -2.20 3.47 12.68
C ASP A 13 -3.55 4.20 12.75
N HIS A 14 -4.28 4.22 11.64
CA HIS A 14 -5.60 4.84 11.57
C HIS A 14 -6.59 4.16 12.53
N PHE A 15 -6.62 2.84 12.58
CA PHE A 15 -7.53 2.11 13.46
C PHE A 15 -7.23 2.36 14.95
N ARG A 16 -5.98 2.62 15.28
CA ARG A 16 -5.55 2.83 16.67
C ARG A 16 -5.80 4.24 17.17
N ARG A 17 -5.54 5.26 16.37
CA ARG A 17 -5.57 6.64 16.84
C ARG A 17 -6.11 7.66 15.83
N GLY A 18 -6.58 7.20 14.69
CA GLY A 18 -7.00 8.07 13.60
C GLY A 18 -5.82 8.65 12.85
N ASN A 19 -5.95 8.74 11.54
CA ASN A 19 -4.93 9.32 10.66
C ASN A 19 -5.63 10.26 9.71
N GLU A 20 -5.50 11.57 9.98
CA GLU A 20 -6.23 12.58 9.23
C GLU A 20 -5.81 12.63 7.77
N ALA A 21 -4.54 12.40 7.47
CA ALA A 21 -4.07 12.39 6.10
C ALA A 21 -4.75 11.27 5.30
N LEU A 22 -4.94 10.09 5.92
CA LEU A 22 -5.65 8.99 5.29
C LEU A 22 -7.13 9.34 5.07
N VAL A 23 -7.76 9.96 6.05
CA VAL A 23 -9.16 10.40 5.92
C VAL A 23 -9.31 11.32 4.71
N GLN A 24 -8.39 12.26 4.53
CA GLN A 24 -8.42 13.17 3.39
C GLN A 24 -8.27 12.43 2.05
N LEU A 25 -7.39 11.44 2.00
CA LEU A 25 -7.25 10.62 0.78
C LEU A 25 -8.52 9.84 0.47
N LEU A 26 -9.18 9.30 1.49
CA LEU A 26 -10.44 8.59 1.33
C LEU A 26 -11.55 9.52 0.81
N VAL A 27 -11.66 10.72 1.38
CA VAL A 27 -12.62 11.72 0.93
C VAL A 27 -12.39 12.10 -0.53
N GLN A 28 -11.13 12.14 -0.96
CA GLN A 28 -10.74 12.48 -2.33
C GLN A 28 -10.80 11.29 -3.29
N ASP A 29 -11.22 10.12 -2.81
CA ASP A 29 -11.32 8.89 -3.61
C ASP A 29 -9.97 8.51 -4.28
N ARG A 30 -8.89 8.64 -3.52
CA ARG A 30 -7.53 8.40 -4.02
C ARG A 30 -6.90 7.13 -3.50
N VAL A 31 -7.56 6.39 -2.62
CA VAL A 31 -6.97 5.22 -1.94
C VAL A 31 -7.17 3.97 -2.78
N LEU A 32 -6.06 3.26 -3.03
CA LEU A 32 -6.08 1.94 -3.66
C LEU A 32 -5.97 0.84 -2.62
N ILE A 33 -6.60 -0.29 -2.88
CA ILE A 33 -6.51 -1.50 -2.05
C ILE A 33 -5.80 -2.60 -2.83
N HIS A 34 -5.16 -3.52 -2.11
CA HIS A 34 -4.51 -4.70 -2.66
C HIS A 34 -4.92 -5.91 -1.84
N PRO A 35 -5.08 -7.10 -2.45
CA PRO A 35 -5.49 -8.31 -1.72
C PRO A 35 -4.61 -8.64 -0.51
N CYS A 36 -3.30 -8.42 -0.60
CA CYS A 36 -2.40 -8.66 0.53
C CYS A 36 -2.73 -7.76 1.72
N ILE A 37 -3.07 -6.50 1.47
CA ILE A 37 -3.45 -5.55 2.51
C ILE A 37 -4.77 -5.97 3.14
N LEU A 38 -5.77 -6.25 2.31
CA LEU A 38 -7.07 -6.69 2.79
C LEU A 38 -6.93 -7.96 3.62
N GLY A 39 -6.14 -8.92 3.15
CA GLY A 39 -5.88 -10.17 3.85
C GLY A 39 -5.19 -9.97 5.20
N GLU A 40 -4.18 -9.10 5.24
CA GLU A 40 -3.48 -8.80 6.50
C GLU A 40 -4.42 -8.15 7.53
N ILE A 41 -5.25 -7.21 7.10
CA ILE A 41 -6.22 -6.58 7.98
C ILE A 41 -7.26 -7.60 8.46
N ALA A 42 -7.67 -8.51 7.58
CA ALA A 42 -8.64 -9.56 7.92
C ALA A 42 -8.10 -10.56 8.95
N CYS A 43 -6.78 -10.73 9.03
CA CYS A 43 -6.15 -11.58 10.04
C CYS A 43 -6.24 -10.98 11.45
N GLY A 44 -6.54 -9.70 11.56
CA GLY A 44 -6.67 -9.02 12.83
C GLY A 44 -8.12 -8.72 13.20
N THR A 45 -8.27 -7.81 14.14
CA THR A 45 -9.57 -7.40 14.66
C THR A 45 -9.75 -5.88 14.52
N PRO A 46 -9.87 -5.37 13.29
CA PRO A 46 -10.12 -3.93 13.10
C PRO A 46 -11.48 -3.55 13.71
N PRO A 47 -11.68 -2.27 14.07
CA PRO A 47 -12.97 -1.81 14.61
C PRO A 47 -14.10 -2.15 13.62
N ARG A 48 -15.22 -2.67 14.14
CA ARG A 48 -16.37 -3.04 13.32
C ARG A 48 -15.93 -3.90 12.15
N ARG A 49 -15.27 -4.98 12.46
CA ARG A 49 -14.48 -5.79 11.53
C ARG A 49 -15.23 -6.11 10.22
N ALA A 50 -16.45 -6.65 10.28
CA ALA A 50 -17.18 -7.05 9.08
C ALA A 50 -17.44 -5.86 8.15
N GLN A 51 -17.89 -4.74 8.70
CA GLN A 51 -18.15 -3.53 7.91
C GLN A 51 -16.86 -2.93 7.36
N THR A 52 -15.82 -2.88 8.18
CA THR A 52 -14.51 -2.34 7.76
C THR A 52 -13.96 -3.14 6.58
N LEU A 53 -14.00 -4.47 6.65
CA LEU A 53 -13.51 -5.31 5.56
C LEU A 53 -14.34 -5.13 4.29
N ALA A 54 -15.65 -4.98 4.41
CA ALA A 54 -16.52 -4.73 3.27
C ALA A 54 -16.19 -3.36 2.62
N ASP A 55 -16.00 -2.35 3.44
CA ASP A 55 -15.66 -1.01 2.95
C ASP A 55 -14.31 -1.01 2.23
N LEU A 56 -13.30 -1.66 2.82
CA LEU A 56 -11.98 -1.76 2.20
C LEU A 56 -12.03 -2.52 0.88
N ALA A 57 -12.80 -3.60 0.81
CA ALA A 57 -12.94 -4.39 -0.40
C ALA A 57 -13.61 -3.61 -1.53
N SER A 58 -14.36 -2.56 -1.22
CA SER A 58 -15.03 -1.72 -2.21
C SER A 58 -14.14 -0.64 -2.80
N LEU A 59 -12.96 -0.42 -2.24
CA LEU A 59 -12.02 0.58 -2.78
C LEU A 59 -11.48 0.14 -4.13
N GLN A 60 -11.00 1.10 -4.91
CA GLN A 60 -10.39 0.81 -6.20
C GLN A 60 -9.16 -0.09 -6.00
N ALA A 61 -9.08 -1.17 -6.78
CA ALA A 61 -7.98 -2.13 -6.67
C ALA A 61 -6.74 -1.63 -7.40
N ALA A 62 -5.58 -1.83 -6.79
CA ALA A 62 -4.30 -1.66 -7.47
C ALA A 62 -4.10 -2.81 -8.47
N GLN A 63 -3.27 -2.59 -9.48
CA GLN A 63 -2.88 -3.64 -10.41
C GLN A 63 -2.01 -4.66 -9.68
N GLN A 64 -2.27 -5.96 -9.90
CA GLN A 64 -1.48 -7.01 -9.28
C GLN A 64 -0.44 -7.54 -10.26
N ALA A 65 0.77 -7.77 -9.77
CA ALA A 65 1.81 -8.43 -10.56
C ALA A 65 1.61 -9.94 -10.51
N SER A 66 1.82 -10.61 -11.64
CA SER A 66 1.89 -12.07 -11.69
C SER A 66 3.22 -12.54 -11.09
N LEU A 67 3.34 -13.84 -10.81
CA LEU A 67 4.61 -14.39 -10.31
C LEU A 67 5.77 -14.13 -11.27
N PRO A 68 5.65 -14.40 -12.59
CA PRO A 68 6.74 -14.08 -13.53
C PRO A 68 7.10 -12.59 -13.52
N GLU A 69 6.11 -11.70 -13.44
CA GLU A 69 6.36 -10.26 -13.36
C GLU A 69 7.11 -9.90 -12.08
N MET A 70 6.75 -10.52 -10.94
CA MET A 70 7.45 -10.30 -9.69
C MET A 70 8.89 -10.75 -9.75
N LEU A 71 9.16 -11.92 -10.28
CA LEU A 71 10.51 -12.45 -10.38
C LEU A 71 11.39 -11.57 -11.27
N ASP A 72 10.85 -11.11 -12.38
CA ASP A 72 11.54 -10.16 -13.25
C ASP A 72 11.80 -8.83 -12.56
N PHE A 73 10.82 -8.31 -11.85
CA PHE A 73 10.90 -7.05 -11.12
C PHE A 73 12.02 -7.10 -10.07
N LEU A 74 12.07 -8.19 -9.29
CA LEU A 74 13.08 -8.37 -8.25
C LEU A 74 14.50 -8.34 -8.83
N GLU A 75 14.70 -9.01 -9.96
CA GLU A 75 16.01 -9.05 -10.63
C GLU A 75 16.37 -7.72 -11.27
N ARG A 76 15.45 -7.16 -12.05
CA ARG A 76 15.70 -5.93 -12.80
C ARG A 76 16.01 -4.75 -11.88
N GLU A 77 15.28 -4.62 -10.77
CA GLU A 77 15.45 -3.51 -9.82
C GLU A 77 16.37 -3.86 -8.66
N GLN A 78 16.92 -5.09 -8.63
CA GLN A 78 17.82 -5.57 -7.58
C GLN A 78 17.23 -5.36 -6.19
N LEU A 79 16.01 -5.86 -5.98
CA LEU A 79 15.28 -5.68 -4.74
C LEU A 79 15.49 -6.82 -3.74
N PHE A 80 16.21 -7.86 -4.12
CA PHE A 80 16.51 -8.98 -3.23
C PHE A 80 17.55 -8.56 -2.18
N GLY A 81 17.46 -9.15 -1.00
CA GLY A 81 18.40 -8.86 0.08
C GLY A 81 18.30 -7.48 0.71
N ARG A 82 17.19 -6.77 0.49
CA ARG A 82 16.99 -5.41 0.99
C ARG A 82 16.22 -5.34 2.31
N GLY A 83 15.89 -6.48 2.90
CA GLY A 83 15.18 -6.52 4.16
C GLY A 83 13.67 -6.39 4.05
N CYS A 84 13.12 -6.31 2.84
CA CYS A 84 11.69 -6.34 2.60
C CYS A 84 11.24 -7.74 2.23
N GLY A 85 10.07 -8.13 2.71
CA GLY A 85 9.50 -9.44 2.43
C GLY A 85 8.68 -9.45 1.14
N TRP A 86 8.16 -10.63 0.83
CA TRP A 86 7.40 -10.88 -0.40
C TRP A 86 6.17 -9.99 -0.53
N VAL A 87 5.42 -9.79 0.56
CA VAL A 87 4.22 -8.95 0.53
C VAL A 87 4.59 -7.50 0.25
N ASP A 88 5.59 -6.97 0.93
CA ASP A 88 6.05 -5.59 0.73
C ASP A 88 6.46 -5.36 -0.73
N LEU A 89 7.19 -6.31 -1.31
CA LEU A 89 7.66 -6.19 -2.68
C LEU A 89 6.51 -6.32 -3.69
N GLN A 90 5.48 -7.12 -3.37
CA GLN A 90 4.26 -7.14 -4.19
C GLN A 90 3.55 -5.79 -4.18
N LEU A 91 3.50 -5.11 -3.04
CA LEU A 91 2.89 -3.78 -2.96
C LEU A 91 3.67 -2.76 -3.77
N LEU A 92 4.99 -2.84 -3.73
CA LEU A 92 5.83 -1.96 -4.53
C LEU A 92 5.61 -2.19 -6.03
N ALA A 93 5.57 -3.46 -6.46
CA ALA A 93 5.30 -3.80 -7.84
C ALA A 93 3.91 -3.33 -8.28
N ALA A 94 2.89 -3.54 -7.44
CA ALA A 94 1.53 -3.09 -7.73
C ALA A 94 1.47 -1.58 -7.91
N THR A 95 2.21 -0.84 -7.09
CA THR A 95 2.31 0.61 -7.22
C THR A 95 2.89 1.00 -8.57
N CYS A 96 3.97 0.35 -8.98
CA CYS A 96 4.61 0.63 -10.27
C CYS A 96 3.73 0.27 -11.46
N LEU A 97 2.89 -0.77 -11.34
CA LEU A 97 1.97 -1.18 -12.40
C LEU A 97 0.71 -0.31 -12.44
N SER A 98 0.35 0.33 -11.35
CA SER A 98 -0.84 1.19 -11.27
C SER A 98 -0.45 2.59 -11.73
N GLN A 99 -1.06 3.04 -12.82
CA GLN A 99 -0.66 4.28 -13.48
C GLN A 99 -0.68 5.48 -12.52
N GLY A 100 0.45 6.14 -12.40
CA GLY A 100 0.58 7.36 -11.60
C GLY A 100 0.54 7.14 -10.08
N ALA A 101 0.45 5.90 -9.62
CA ALA A 101 0.29 5.61 -8.20
C ALA A 101 1.58 5.80 -7.41
N VAL A 102 1.42 6.11 -6.14
CA VAL A 102 2.50 6.14 -5.15
C VAL A 102 2.13 5.23 -3.98
N LEU A 103 3.13 4.81 -3.21
CA LEU A 103 2.97 3.90 -2.08
C LEU A 103 3.18 4.67 -0.77
N TRP A 104 2.25 4.50 0.15
CA TRP A 104 2.36 5.08 1.49
C TRP A 104 2.52 3.97 2.51
N SER A 105 3.68 3.91 3.17
CA SER A 105 3.98 2.95 4.22
C SER A 105 4.67 3.65 5.39
N LEU A 106 4.39 3.18 6.59
CA LEU A 106 5.11 3.60 7.79
C LEU A 106 6.30 2.69 8.08
N ASP A 107 6.46 1.61 7.30
CA ASP A 107 7.64 0.75 7.38
C ASP A 107 8.79 1.45 6.65
N LEU A 108 9.85 1.73 7.40
CA LEU A 108 10.96 2.52 6.88
C LEU A 108 11.66 1.85 5.69
N ARG A 109 11.80 0.53 5.71
CA ARG A 109 12.48 -0.20 4.63
C ARG A 109 11.69 -0.13 3.34
N LEU A 110 10.38 -0.37 3.42
CA LEU A 110 9.53 -0.30 2.23
C LEU A 110 9.43 1.13 1.71
N ASP A 111 9.25 2.09 2.60
CA ASP A 111 9.20 3.50 2.21
C ASP A 111 10.49 3.95 1.52
N THR A 112 11.65 3.50 2.01
CA THR A 112 12.94 3.82 1.40
C THR A 112 13.03 3.29 -0.03
N LEU A 113 12.56 2.06 -0.27
CA LEU A 113 12.55 1.50 -1.62
C LEU A 113 11.58 2.25 -2.53
N ALA A 114 10.41 2.61 -2.02
CA ALA A 114 9.44 3.40 -2.79
C ALA A 114 10.02 4.77 -3.17
N GLU A 115 10.70 5.43 -2.23
CA GLU A 115 11.39 6.70 -2.47
C GLU A 115 12.44 6.57 -3.57
N ARG A 116 13.26 5.52 -3.50
CA ARG A 116 14.31 5.25 -4.50
C ARG A 116 13.73 5.11 -5.90
N MET A 117 12.53 4.55 -6.00
CA MET A 117 11.85 4.36 -7.28
C MET A 117 11.00 5.55 -7.71
N GLY A 118 11.01 6.63 -6.93
CA GLY A 118 10.19 7.80 -7.22
C GLY A 118 8.71 7.56 -7.03
N ARG A 119 8.33 6.61 -6.18
CA ARG A 119 6.94 6.18 -5.98
C ARG A 119 6.47 6.30 -4.54
N ALA A 120 7.15 7.06 -3.70
CA ALA A 120 6.73 7.22 -2.32
C ALA A 120 5.72 8.36 -2.17
N TYR A 121 4.64 8.08 -1.42
CA TYR A 121 3.69 9.11 -1.05
C TYR A 121 4.32 10.03 0.00
N ARG A 122 4.10 11.32 -0.15
CA ARG A 122 4.45 12.31 0.86
C ARG A 122 3.26 13.22 1.08
N SER A 123 2.87 13.37 2.36
CA SER A 123 1.75 14.23 2.71
C SER A 123 2.10 15.69 2.44
N PRO A 124 1.18 16.47 1.86
CA PRO A 124 1.39 17.91 1.72
C PRO A 124 1.28 18.66 3.06
N VAL A 125 0.86 17.98 4.12
CA VAL A 125 0.71 18.59 5.45
C VAL A 125 2.07 18.70 6.11
N HIS A 126 2.36 19.85 6.63
CA HIS A 126 3.62 20.16 7.29
C HIS A 126 3.43 20.41 8.78
#